data_9d049941cb4fd42403422116048e002b
#
_entry.id   9d049941cb4fd42403422116048e002b
#
_cell.length_a   1.000
_cell.length_b   1.000
_cell.length_c   1.000
_cell.angle_alpha   90.00
_cell.angle_beta   90.00
_cell.angle_gamma   90.00
#
_symmetry.space_group_name_H-M   'P 1'
#
loop_
_entity.id
_entity.type
_entity.pdbx_description
1 polymer ?
#
loop_
_entity_poly.entity_id
_entity_poly.type
_entity_poly.pdbx_seq_one_letter_code
_entity_poly.pdbx_strand_id
1 'polypeptide(L)'
;ENLKLLDVKKDDLSHYSKSTFDIMYKFPHGEEELEGMANRTDFDLGSHSKNQDELKIISSVERNSKSVAKLAIQNLETKEWVVPFVIEPSAGVDRGILAILNEAYKEEDLGKGNKRIVLKLKPHLCPVKSAVIPLKKNNSEMVSMATKIKNQLQKLGLGRIMLENSGNIGKSYRRHDEIGT
;
A
#
# COMPACT_ATOMS: atom_id res chain seq x y z
N GLU A 1 -17.18 -2.05 2.66
CA GLU A 1 -17.94 -2.23 3.92
C GLU A 1 -17.06 -2.14 5.18
N ASN A 2 -15.75 -2.46 5.07
CA ASN A 2 -14.82 -2.46 6.21
C ASN A 2 -14.05 -1.14 6.37
N LEU A 3 -14.24 -0.16 5.49
CA LEU A 3 -13.61 1.16 5.55
C LEU A 3 -14.60 2.22 6.02
N LYS A 4 -14.11 3.14 6.83
CA LYS A 4 -14.86 4.29 7.34
C LYS A 4 -13.96 5.52 7.38
N LEU A 5 -14.46 6.66 6.96
CA LEU A 5 -13.79 7.93 7.11
C LEU A 5 -14.15 8.53 8.48
N LEU A 6 -13.15 8.91 9.24
CA LEU A 6 -13.27 9.60 10.51
C LEU A 6 -12.71 11.02 10.38
N ASP A 7 -13.52 12.01 10.65
CA ASP A 7 -13.06 13.40 10.82
C ASP A 7 -12.57 13.57 12.26
N VAL A 8 -11.29 13.83 12.43
CA VAL A 8 -10.66 13.97 13.74
C VAL A 8 -11.12 15.28 14.39
N LYS A 9 -11.62 15.19 15.61
CA LYS A 9 -12.13 16.34 16.35
C LYS A 9 -11.02 17.35 16.59
N LYS A 10 -11.39 18.62 16.62
CA LYS A 10 -10.45 19.73 16.78
C LYS A 10 -9.56 19.61 18.02
N ASP A 11 -10.11 19.09 19.11
CA ASP A 11 -9.38 18.95 20.39
C ASP A 11 -8.38 17.77 20.37
N ASP A 12 -8.53 16.84 19.42
CA ASP A 12 -7.67 15.67 19.24
C ASP A 12 -6.61 15.89 18.14
N LEU A 13 -6.65 17.05 17.45
CA LEU A 13 -5.70 17.36 16.39
C LEU A 13 -4.28 17.56 16.94
N SER A 14 -3.30 17.08 16.18
CA SER A 14 -1.90 17.42 16.43
C SER A 14 -1.66 18.92 16.26
N HIS A 15 -0.74 19.48 17.04
CA HIS A 15 -0.42 20.92 17.08
C HIS A 15 -0.06 21.54 15.72
N TYR A 16 0.40 20.73 14.77
CA TYR A 16 0.77 21.13 13.42
C TYR A 16 -0.39 21.01 12.42
N SER A 17 -1.50 20.40 12.81
CA SER A 17 -2.59 20.09 11.89
C SER A 17 -3.76 21.06 12.04
N LYS A 18 -4.27 21.53 10.92
CA LYS A 18 -5.51 22.31 10.83
C LYS A 18 -6.75 21.40 10.78
N SER A 19 -6.61 20.24 10.14
CA SER A 19 -7.63 19.20 10.02
C SER A 19 -6.96 17.86 9.70
N THR A 20 -7.54 16.76 10.17
CA THR A 20 -7.08 15.41 9.91
C THR A 20 -8.29 14.53 9.63
N PHE A 21 -8.16 13.67 8.64
CA PHE A 21 -9.11 12.61 8.33
C PHE A 21 -8.40 11.27 8.40
N ASP A 22 -8.98 10.33 9.15
CA ASP A 22 -8.47 8.98 9.26
C ASP A 22 -9.35 8.03 8.47
N ILE A 23 -8.72 7.16 7.68
CA ILE A 23 -9.36 6.01 7.07
C ILE A 23 -9.25 4.87 8.07
N MET A 24 -10.37 4.58 8.73
CA MET A 24 -10.48 3.48 9.67
C MET A 24 -10.79 2.18 8.91
N TYR A 25 -10.19 1.08 9.36
CA TYR A 25 -10.47 -0.25 8.83
C TYR A 25 -10.86 -1.19 9.96
N LYS A 26 -11.86 -2.04 9.67
CA LYS A 26 -12.31 -3.09 10.60
C LYS A 26 -11.41 -4.30 10.50
N PHE A 27 -10.36 -4.32 11.32
CA PHE A 27 -9.48 -5.48 11.48
C PHE A 27 -10.15 -6.61 12.27
N PRO A 28 -9.60 -7.83 12.27
CA PRO A 28 -10.12 -8.94 13.10
C PRO A 28 -10.12 -8.65 14.60
N HIS A 29 -9.22 -7.77 15.07
CA HIS A 29 -9.06 -7.38 16.48
C HIS A 29 -9.76 -6.06 16.84
N GLY A 30 -10.39 -5.39 15.89
CA GLY A 30 -11.14 -4.14 16.13
C GLY A 30 -11.01 -3.13 15.01
N GLU A 31 -11.68 -1.98 15.18
CA GLU A 31 -11.58 -0.86 14.25
C GLU A 31 -10.37 0.01 14.61
N GLU A 32 -9.44 0.16 13.67
CA GLU A 32 -8.24 0.98 13.85
C GLU A 32 -7.91 1.76 12.58
N GLU A 33 -7.10 2.79 12.73
CA GLU A 33 -6.60 3.61 11.64
C GLU A 33 -5.78 2.78 10.65
N LEU A 34 -6.11 2.87 9.37
CA LEU A 34 -5.35 2.31 8.26
C LEU A 34 -4.45 3.36 7.62
N GLU A 35 -4.97 4.57 7.44
CA GLU A 35 -4.29 5.70 6.82
C GLU A 35 -4.80 7.00 7.42
N GLY A 36 -3.90 7.93 7.75
CA GLY A 36 -4.22 9.30 8.16
C GLY A 36 -3.89 10.30 7.07
N MET A 37 -4.70 11.35 6.95
CA MET A 37 -4.48 12.47 6.04
C MET A 37 -4.56 13.79 6.82
N ALA A 38 -3.41 14.43 7.04
CA ALA A 38 -3.31 15.66 7.80
C ALA A 38 -3.07 16.89 6.91
N ASN A 39 -3.82 17.96 7.14
CA ASN A 39 -3.49 19.28 6.63
C ASN A 39 -2.52 19.96 7.60
N ARG A 40 -1.24 19.86 7.35
CA ARG A 40 -0.16 20.41 8.17
C ARG A 40 0.07 21.90 7.97
N THR A 41 -0.75 22.55 7.14
CA THR A 41 -0.61 23.96 6.80
C THR A 41 0.80 24.27 6.25
N ASP A 42 1.32 25.43 6.54
CA ASP A 42 2.71 25.85 6.28
C ASP A 42 3.65 25.57 7.47
N PHE A 43 3.20 24.76 8.46
CA PHE A 43 3.93 24.53 9.70
C PHE A 43 5.36 24.03 9.46
N ASP A 44 5.52 22.94 8.72
CA ASP A 44 6.83 22.32 8.50
C ASP A 44 7.73 23.20 7.61
N LEU A 45 7.21 23.58 6.44
CA LEU A 45 7.99 24.36 5.49
C LEU A 45 8.27 25.76 6.02
N GLY A 46 7.34 26.37 6.74
CA GLY A 46 7.52 27.67 7.38
C GLY A 46 8.58 27.61 8.48
N SER A 47 8.52 26.61 9.37
CA SER A 47 9.49 26.43 10.45
C SER A 47 10.91 26.17 9.92
N HIS A 48 11.03 25.46 8.79
CA HIS A 48 12.33 25.12 8.20
C HIS A 48 12.82 26.10 7.12
N SER A 49 12.03 27.10 6.75
CA SER A 49 12.46 28.14 5.83
C SER A 49 13.53 29.03 6.47
N LYS A 50 14.56 29.35 5.69
CA LYS A 50 15.51 30.39 6.12
C LYS A 50 14.82 31.75 6.17
N ASN A 51 15.34 32.65 7.01
CA ASN A 51 14.89 34.01 7.04
C ASN A 51 15.13 34.70 5.69
N GLN A 52 14.08 35.31 5.13
CA GLN A 52 14.14 35.99 3.83
C GLN A 52 13.30 37.26 3.89
N ASP A 53 13.68 38.17 4.77
CA ASP A 53 12.97 39.44 4.98
C ASP A 53 12.87 40.27 3.70
N GLU A 54 13.89 40.19 2.86
CA GLU A 54 13.92 40.87 1.55
C GLU A 54 12.76 40.38 0.63
N LEU A 55 12.36 39.15 0.73
CA LEU A 55 11.29 38.59 -0.09
C LEU A 55 9.90 38.74 0.53
N LYS A 56 9.80 39.23 1.76
CA LYS A 56 8.54 39.38 2.51
C LYS A 56 7.70 38.10 2.47
N ILE A 57 8.32 36.95 2.76
CA ILE A 57 7.66 35.64 2.71
C ILE A 57 6.53 35.59 3.75
N ILE A 58 5.33 35.24 3.29
CA ILE A 58 4.16 35.05 4.13
C ILE A 58 4.20 33.64 4.69
N SER A 59 4.19 33.51 6.03
CA SER A 59 4.12 32.25 6.76
C SER A 59 3.35 32.47 8.06
N SER A 60 2.60 31.45 8.49
CA SER A 60 1.81 31.49 9.74
C SER A 60 2.60 31.09 10.99
N VAL A 61 3.84 30.61 10.82
CA VAL A 61 4.67 30.11 11.93
C VAL A 61 5.98 30.85 12.05
N GLU A 62 6.55 30.81 13.26
CA GLU A 62 7.87 31.35 13.54
C GLU A 62 8.96 30.53 12.84
N ARG A 63 9.89 31.21 12.19
CA ARG A 63 10.94 30.59 11.42
C ARG A 63 12.09 30.13 12.31
N ASN A 64 12.70 29.01 11.93
CA ASN A 64 13.94 28.58 12.55
C ASN A 64 15.11 29.43 12.01
N SER A 65 15.75 30.18 12.89
CA SER A 65 16.88 31.04 12.56
C SER A 65 18.10 30.30 11.99
N LYS A 66 18.20 28.97 12.21
CA LYS A 66 19.29 28.12 11.71
C LYS A 66 18.99 27.53 10.33
N SER A 67 17.79 27.68 9.82
CA SER A 67 17.40 27.13 8.52
C SER A 67 18.12 27.87 7.39
N VAL A 68 18.60 27.09 6.41
CA VAL A 68 19.35 27.60 5.23
C VAL A 68 18.58 27.44 3.91
N ALA A 69 17.49 26.66 3.94
CA ALA A 69 16.71 26.36 2.76
C ALA A 69 15.64 27.44 2.49
N LYS A 70 15.43 27.75 1.21
CA LYS A 70 14.28 28.56 0.76
C LYS A 70 13.13 27.62 0.41
N LEU A 71 12.13 27.55 1.27
CA LEU A 71 10.97 26.68 1.13
C LEU A 71 9.68 27.46 0.80
N ALA A 72 9.83 28.56 0.03
CA ALA A 72 8.72 29.36 -0.44
C ALA A 72 8.65 29.31 -1.97
N ILE A 73 7.45 29.49 -2.49
CA ILE A 73 7.17 29.62 -3.92
C ILE A 73 6.59 31.01 -4.21
N GLN A 74 6.82 31.52 -5.42
CA GLN A 74 6.19 32.75 -5.85
C GLN A 74 4.83 32.44 -6.49
N ASN A 75 3.79 33.06 -6.01
CA ASN A 75 2.51 33.08 -6.70
C ASN A 75 2.68 33.85 -8.01
N LEU A 76 2.39 33.20 -9.14
CA LEU A 76 2.63 33.76 -10.45
C LEU A 76 1.69 34.94 -10.80
N GLU A 77 0.52 34.99 -10.13
CA GLU A 77 -0.48 36.04 -10.34
C GLU A 77 -0.19 37.25 -9.44
N THR A 78 -0.06 37.05 -8.13
CA THR A 78 0.14 38.14 -7.17
C THR A 78 1.60 38.57 -7.04
N LYS A 79 2.56 37.75 -7.52
CA LYS A 79 4.01 37.90 -7.33
C LYS A 79 4.48 37.86 -5.88
N GLU A 80 3.60 37.50 -4.94
CA GLU A 80 3.96 37.34 -3.55
C GLU A 80 4.68 36.01 -3.32
N TRP A 81 5.58 35.97 -2.35
CA TRP A 81 6.24 34.77 -1.91
C TRP A 81 5.48 34.17 -0.73
N VAL A 82 5.03 32.91 -0.88
CA VAL A 82 4.26 32.19 0.12
C VAL A 82 4.89 30.85 0.44
N VAL A 83 4.78 30.40 1.67
CA VAL A 83 5.10 29.02 2.05
C VAL A 83 3.89 28.15 1.72
N PRO A 84 4.03 27.11 0.89
CA PRO A 84 2.89 26.27 0.54
C PRO A 84 2.43 25.42 1.73
N PHE A 85 1.15 25.09 1.74
CA PHE A 85 0.60 24.12 2.68
C PHE A 85 0.99 22.70 2.30
N VAL A 86 1.21 21.87 3.29
CA VAL A 86 1.52 20.44 3.12
C VAL A 86 0.30 19.61 3.49
N ILE A 87 -0.10 18.73 2.61
CA ILE A 87 -1.06 17.66 2.89
C ILE A 87 -0.24 16.37 2.99
N GLU A 88 -0.31 15.72 4.15
CA GLU A 88 0.42 14.50 4.46
C GLU A 88 -0.53 13.30 4.49
N PRO A 89 -0.50 12.43 3.47
CA PRO A 89 -1.04 11.08 3.63
C PRO A 89 0.00 10.20 4.32
N SER A 90 -0.41 9.43 5.32
CA SER A 90 0.46 8.54 6.09
C SER A 90 -0.21 7.19 6.29
N ALA A 91 0.45 6.11 5.87
CA ALA A 91 -0.07 4.75 6.01
C ALA A 91 1.02 3.77 6.45
N GLY A 92 0.68 2.86 7.36
CA GLY A 92 1.55 1.79 7.79
C GLY A 92 1.55 0.62 6.79
N VAL A 93 2.72 0.25 6.26
CA VAL A 93 2.84 -0.84 5.27
C VAL A 93 2.33 -2.17 5.85
N ASP A 94 2.73 -2.52 7.07
CA ASP A 94 2.32 -3.79 7.70
C ASP A 94 0.81 -3.81 7.96
N ARG A 95 0.24 -2.69 8.37
CA ARG A 95 -1.21 -2.52 8.58
C ARG A 95 -1.97 -2.64 7.26
N GLY A 96 -1.43 -2.06 6.19
CA GLY A 96 -1.95 -2.22 4.83
C GLY A 96 -1.92 -3.68 4.35
N ILE A 97 -0.82 -4.39 4.59
CA ILE A 97 -0.70 -5.83 4.27
C ILE A 97 -1.74 -6.64 5.04
N LEU A 98 -1.91 -6.38 6.34
CA LEU A 98 -2.90 -7.09 7.15
C LEU A 98 -4.33 -6.86 6.64
N ALA A 99 -4.68 -5.62 6.27
CA ALA A 99 -5.97 -5.31 5.68
C ALA A 99 -6.20 -6.05 4.35
N ILE A 100 -5.20 -6.08 3.47
CA ILE A 100 -5.25 -6.81 2.19
C ILE A 100 -5.46 -8.31 2.43
N LEU A 101 -4.72 -8.91 3.35
CA LEU A 101 -4.86 -10.34 3.68
C LEU A 101 -6.23 -10.63 4.28
N ASN A 102 -6.74 -9.77 5.15
CA ASN A 102 -8.08 -9.92 5.73
C ASN A 102 -9.19 -9.87 4.66
N GLU A 103 -9.09 -8.96 3.69
CA GLU A 103 -10.05 -8.90 2.58
C GLU A 103 -9.95 -10.10 1.64
N ALA A 104 -8.73 -10.59 1.41
CA ALA A 104 -8.47 -11.70 0.50
C ALA A 104 -8.80 -13.07 1.10
N TYR A 105 -8.79 -13.20 2.43
CA TYR A 105 -9.09 -14.46 3.14
C TYR A 105 -10.51 -14.92 2.87
N LYS A 106 -10.65 -16.14 2.35
CA LYS A 106 -11.96 -16.77 2.13
C LYS A 106 -11.92 -18.24 2.53
N GLU A 107 -12.97 -18.68 3.21
CA GLU A 107 -13.25 -20.10 3.38
C GLU A 107 -14.22 -20.56 2.29
N GLU A 108 -13.83 -21.57 1.54
CA GLU A 108 -14.68 -22.19 0.53
C GLU A 108 -15.17 -23.54 1.04
N ASP A 109 -16.48 -23.77 0.98
CA ASP A 109 -17.08 -25.07 1.29
C ASP A 109 -16.97 -25.97 0.05
N LEU A 110 -16.28 -27.10 0.21
CA LEU A 110 -16.12 -28.14 -0.81
C LEU A 110 -17.20 -29.23 -0.73
N GLY A 111 -18.16 -29.07 0.18
CA GLY A 111 -19.19 -30.05 0.47
C GLY A 111 -18.74 -31.18 1.40
N LYS A 112 -19.69 -31.93 1.93
CA LYS A 112 -19.47 -33.04 2.89
C LYS A 112 -18.64 -32.64 4.12
N GLY A 113 -18.75 -31.37 4.55
CA GLY A 113 -18.03 -30.85 5.74
C GLY A 113 -16.55 -30.52 5.47
N ASN A 114 -16.08 -30.61 4.23
CA ASN A 114 -14.71 -30.22 3.86
C ASN A 114 -14.67 -28.75 3.52
N LYS A 115 -13.74 -28.02 4.11
CA LYS A 115 -13.46 -26.60 3.82
C LYS A 115 -12.04 -26.44 3.31
N ARG A 116 -11.80 -25.39 2.54
CA ARG A 116 -10.46 -24.92 2.21
C ARG A 116 -10.35 -23.42 2.41
N ILE A 117 -9.15 -22.98 2.72
CA ILE A 117 -8.80 -21.57 2.82
C ILE A 117 -8.14 -21.17 1.51
N VAL A 118 -8.55 -20.03 0.97
CA VAL A 118 -7.95 -19.43 -0.21
C VAL A 118 -7.73 -17.93 0.02
N LEU A 119 -6.67 -17.38 -0.57
CA LEU A 119 -6.45 -15.94 -0.63
C LEU A 119 -6.89 -15.43 -2.00
N LYS A 120 -8.03 -14.74 -2.05
CA LYS A 120 -8.55 -14.11 -3.28
C LYS A 120 -7.92 -12.72 -3.48
N LEU A 121 -6.61 -12.69 -3.68
CA LEU A 121 -5.88 -11.46 -3.96
C LEU A 121 -6.23 -10.91 -5.34
N LYS A 122 -6.20 -9.58 -5.47
CA LYS A 122 -6.24 -8.96 -6.80
C LYS A 122 -4.96 -9.32 -7.56
N PRO A 123 -5.00 -9.56 -8.89
CA PRO A 123 -3.85 -10.07 -9.66
C PRO A 123 -2.55 -9.28 -9.48
N HIS A 124 -2.63 -7.95 -9.34
CA HIS A 124 -1.45 -7.11 -9.13
C HIS A 124 -0.82 -7.26 -7.75
N LEU A 125 -1.57 -7.75 -6.75
CA LEU A 125 -1.09 -7.99 -5.38
C LEU A 125 -0.59 -9.42 -5.15
N CYS A 126 -0.86 -10.37 -6.09
CA CYS A 126 -0.41 -11.73 -5.96
C CYS A 126 1.13 -11.82 -5.96
N PRO A 127 1.75 -12.44 -4.95
CA PRO A 127 3.21 -12.59 -4.89
C PRO A 127 3.75 -13.54 -5.96
N VAL A 128 2.97 -14.53 -6.35
CA VAL A 128 3.22 -15.43 -7.48
C VAL A 128 2.13 -15.23 -8.51
N LYS A 129 2.51 -14.81 -9.72
CA LYS A 129 1.54 -14.43 -10.77
C LYS A 129 0.96 -15.64 -11.48
N SER A 130 1.69 -16.72 -11.55
CA SER A 130 1.26 -17.96 -12.17
C SER A 130 2.15 -19.12 -11.75
N ALA A 131 1.59 -20.32 -11.72
CA ALA A 131 2.32 -21.55 -11.53
C ALA A 131 2.08 -22.49 -12.72
N VAL A 132 3.15 -23.01 -13.29
CA VAL A 132 3.10 -24.01 -14.34
C VAL A 132 3.29 -25.38 -13.69
N ILE A 133 2.28 -26.23 -13.78
CA ILE A 133 2.24 -27.52 -13.10
C ILE A 133 2.19 -28.64 -14.14
N PRO A 134 3.27 -29.42 -14.34
CA PRO A 134 3.23 -30.55 -15.24
C PRO A 134 2.31 -31.65 -14.71
N LEU A 135 1.45 -32.21 -15.57
CA LEU A 135 0.48 -33.25 -15.17
C LEU A 135 1.16 -34.49 -14.61
N LYS A 136 2.32 -34.84 -15.15
CA LYS A 136 3.14 -35.98 -14.69
C LYS A 136 4.58 -35.53 -14.46
N LYS A 137 4.97 -35.43 -13.21
CA LYS A 137 6.33 -35.00 -12.80
C LYS A 137 7.47 -35.95 -13.27
N ASN A 138 7.15 -37.20 -13.51
CA ASN A 138 8.11 -38.23 -13.94
C ASN A 138 8.22 -38.35 -15.45
N ASN A 139 7.50 -37.54 -16.24
CA ASN A 139 7.58 -37.48 -17.69
C ASN A 139 8.49 -36.31 -18.08
N SER A 140 9.68 -36.60 -18.58
CA SER A 140 10.69 -35.61 -18.93
C SER A 140 10.25 -34.63 -20.02
N GLU A 141 9.44 -35.06 -20.97
CA GLU A 141 8.91 -34.21 -22.04
C GLU A 141 7.92 -33.18 -21.49
N MET A 142 7.00 -33.64 -20.62
CA MET A 142 6.05 -32.72 -19.95
C MET A 142 6.74 -31.69 -19.05
N VAL A 143 7.76 -32.14 -18.31
CA VAL A 143 8.54 -31.20 -17.44
C VAL A 143 9.34 -30.23 -18.30
N SER A 144 9.94 -30.69 -19.42
CA SER A 144 10.65 -29.83 -20.36
C SER A 144 9.71 -28.78 -20.97
N MET A 145 8.51 -29.18 -21.40
CA MET A 145 7.50 -28.26 -21.92
C MET A 145 7.04 -27.26 -20.86
N ALA A 146 6.73 -27.72 -19.64
CA ALA A 146 6.34 -26.85 -18.55
C ALA A 146 7.43 -25.82 -18.23
N THR A 147 8.70 -26.24 -18.28
CA THR A 147 9.86 -25.34 -18.09
C THR A 147 9.94 -24.28 -19.19
N LYS A 148 9.71 -24.65 -20.44
CA LYS A 148 9.66 -23.70 -21.58
C LYS A 148 8.53 -22.68 -21.38
N ILE A 149 7.33 -23.13 -21.04
CA ILE A 149 6.17 -22.26 -20.78
C ILE A 149 6.48 -21.31 -19.62
N LYS A 150 6.98 -21.82 -18.50
CA LYS A 150 7.40 -20.99 -17.35
C LYS A 150 8.38 -19.90 -17.78
N ASN A 151 9.40 -20.24 -18.56
CA ASN A 151 10.41 -19.30 -19.04
C ASN A 151 9.83 -18.25 -20.01
N GLN A 152 8.89 -18.65 -20.88
CA GLN A 152 8.19 -17.72 -21.76
C GLN A 152 7.34 -16.72 -20.97
N LEU A 153 6.56 -17.19 -20.00
CA LEU A 153 5.77 -16.34 -19.12
C LEU A 153 6.65 -15.39 -18.30
N GLN A 154 7.79 -15.88 -17.79
CA GLN A 154 8.74 -15.06 -17.04
C GLN A 154 9.30 -13.89 -17.86
N LYS A 155 9.51 -14.10 -19.18
CA LYS A 155 9.98 -13.05 -20.10
C LYS A 155 8.97 -11.91 -20.34
N LEU A 156 7.69 -12.13 -20.03
CA LEU A 156 6.67 -11.09 -20.14
C LEU A 156 6.79 -10.02 -19.04
N GLY A 157 7.67 -10.21 -18.04
CA GLY A 157 7.89 -9.22 -16.99
C GLY A 157 6.72 -9.03 -16.01
N LEU A 158 5.74 -9.94 -15.98
CA LEU A 158 4.52 -9.83 -15.18
C LEU A 158 4.75 -10.07 -13.67
N GLY A 159 5.95 -10.47 -13.27
CA GLY A 159 6.32 -10.82 -11.92
C GLY A 159 6.77 -12.28 -11.79
N ARG A 160 6.69 -12.84 -10.59
CA ARG A 160 7.20 -14.18 -10.29
C ARG A 160 6.32 -15.26 -10.90
N ILE A 161 6.92 -16.13 -11.74
CA ILE A 161 6.30 -17.32 -12.29
C ILE A 161 7.00 -18.55 -11.68
N MET A 162 6.24 -19.52 -11.19
CA MET A 162 6.79 -20.74 -10.60
C MET A 162 6.61 -21.96 -11.52
N LEU A 163 7.58 -22.84 -11.51
CA LEU A 163 7.41 -24.23 -11.95
C LEU A 163 7.17 -25.09 -10.72
N GLU A 164 5.98 -25.65 -10.58
CA GLU A 164 5.63 -26.48 -9.45
C GLU A 164 5.65 -27.95 -9.88
N ASN A 165 6.75 -28.63 -9.61
CA ASN A 165 6.99 -30.04 -9.99
C ASN A 165 7.13 -30.95 -8.76
N SER A 166 6.63 -30.52 -7.58
CA SER A 166 6.68 -31.28 -6.34
C SER A 166 5.30 -31.81 -5.92
N GLY A 167 5.26 -33.00 -5.35
CA GLY A 167 4.02 -33.55 -4.83
C GLY A 167 3.07 -34.09 -5.92
N ASN A 168 1.80 -34.17 -5.60
CA ASN A 168 0.73 -34.50 -6.55
C ASN A 168 0.00 -33.22 -6.98
N ILE A 169 -0.67 -33.29 -8.13
CA ILE A 169 -1.30 -32.13 -8.78
C ILE A 169 -2.32 -31.44 -7.86
N GLY A 170 -3.14 -32.19 -7.14
CA GLY A 170 -4.15 -31.62 -6.24
C GLY A 170 -3.53 -30.81 -5.07
N LYS A 171 -2.41 -31.31 -4.51
CA LYS A 171 -1.67 -30.56 -3.47
C LYS A 171 -1.01 -29.31 -4.03
N SER A 172 -0.54 -29.37 -5.27
CA SER A 172 0.06 -28.20 -5.94
C SER A 172 -0.97 -27.11 -6.17
N TYR A 173 -2.14 -27.43 -6.69
CA TYR A 173 -3.25 -26.48 -6.84
C TYR A 173 -3.63 -25.86 -5.50
N ARG A 174 -3.88 -26.69 -4.47
CA ARG A 174 -4.25 -26.21 -3.14
C ARG A 174 -3.23 -25.23 -2.56
N ARG A 175 -1.92 -25.53 -2.70
CA ARG A 175 -0.84 -24.64 -2.23
C ARG A 175 -0.89 -23.27 -2.89
N HIS A 176 -1.16 -23.24 -4.19
CA HIS A 176 -1.24 -22.01 -4.95
C HIS A 176 -2.54 -21.23 -4.65
N ASP A 177 -3.66 -21.91 -4.46
CA ASP A 177 -4.91 -21.29 -4.01
C ASP A 177 -4.73 -20.62 -2.62
N GLU A 178 -4.01 -21.29 -1.69
CA GLU A 178 -3.76 -20.79 -0.32
C GLU A 178 -2.90 -19.52 -0.31
N ILE A 179 -2.03 -19.29 -1.30
CA ILE A 179 -1.18 -18.09 -1.40
C ILE A 179 -1.66 -17.05 -2.42
N GLY A 180 -2.81 -17.29 -3.03
CA GLY A 180 -3.44 -16.34 -3.95
C GLY A 180 -2.82 -16.27 -5.35
N THR A 181 -2.21 -17.36 -5.84
CA THR A 181 -1.61 -17.42 -7.20
C THR A 181 -2.67 -17.37 -8.29
#